data_b26e488f698b2451167ae95e5b8b73ee
#
_entry.id   b26e488f698b2451167ae95e5b8b73ee
#
_cell.length_a   1.000
_cell.length_b   1.000
_cell.length_c   1.000
_cell.angle_alpha   90.00
_cell.angle_beta   90.00
_cell.angle_gamma   90.00
#
_symmetry.space_group_name_H-M   'P 1'
#
loop_
_entity.id
_entity.type
_entity.pdbx_description
1 polymer ?
#
loop_
_entity_poly.entity_id
_entity_poly.type
_entity_poly.pdbx_seq_one_letter_code
_entity_poly.pdbx_strand_id
1 'polypeptide(L)'
;MILIPPSRRPSRYENTYPCTAMKPRISLIVAMAKNRTIGVNNSLPWRCPEDLKHFKSLTMGHHMIMGRKTYESIGKPLPGRITVVVSHNLELKIAGCIIAHSLEQAIAACLEDDEIFIVGGAEVYAQAMALVDKLYITEIQENVEGNAHFPQFTLNEWREESRLKRSQLEPLLLEYHFVTYHRGPMKTETF
;
A
#
# COMPACT_ATOMS: atom_id res chain seq x y z
N MET A 1 30.53 -60.28 -34.30
CA MET A 1 31.16 -59.08 -33.75
C MET A 1 30.08 -58.02 -33.64
N ILE A 2 29.48 -57.90 -32.46
CA ILE A 2 28.30 -57.04 -32.21
C ILE A 2 28.83 -55.75 -31.58
N LEU A 3 28.65 -54.63 -32.26
CA LEU A 3 29.02 -53.30 -31.79
C LEU A 3 27.91 -52.80 -30.84
N ILE A 4 28.28 -52.60 -29.58
CA ILE A 4 27.43 -51.90 -28.56
C ILE A 4 27.63 -50.39 -28.69
N PRO A 5 26.56 -49.57 -28.83
CA PRO A 5 26.69 -48.13 -28.84
C PRO A 5 26.92 -47.57 -27.42
N PRO A 6 27.64 -46.45 -27.26
CA PRO A 6 27.97 -45.90 -25.96
C PRO A 6 26.74 -45.34 -25.27
N SER A 7 26.60 -45.63 -23.99
CA SER A 7 25.60 -45.15 -23.08
C SER A 7 25.65 -43.63 -22.96
N ARG A 8 24.56 -42.93 -23.28
CA ARG A 8 24.37 -41.52 -22.97
C ARG A 8 24.31 -41.35 -21.44
N ARG A 9 25.24 -40.57 -20.89
CA ARG A 9 25.16 -40.10 -19.52
C ARG A 9 23.95 -39.15 -19.41
N PRO A 10 23.13 -39.22 -18.34
CA PRO A 10 22.08 -38.25 -18.11
C PRO A 10 22.71 -36.88 -17.83
N SER A 11 22.25 -35.85 -18.52
CA SER A 11 22.61 -34.47 -18.27
C SER A 11 22.24 -34.09 -16.80
N ARG A 12 23.19 -33.52 -16.11
CA ARG A 12 22.94 -32.90 -14.81
C ARG A 12 21.82 -31.88 -15.00
N TYR A 13 20.64 -32.14 -14.46
CA TYR A 13 19.67 -31.13 -14.17
C TYR A 13 20.32 -30.21 -13.13
N GLU A 14 20.72 -29.05 -13.56
CA GLU A 14 21.03 -27.94 -12.66
C GLU A 14 19.77 -27.68 -11.87
N ASN A 15 19.79 -28.06 -10.61
CA ASN A 15 18.83 -27.62 -9.61
C ASN A 15 19.01 -26.09 -9.46
N THR A 16 18.35 -25.30 -10.31
CA THR A 16 18.11 -23.91 -10.03
C THR A 16 17.15 -23.88 -8.84
N TYR A 17 17.69 -23.78 -7.64
CA TYR A 17 16.92 -23.40 -6.47
C TYR A 17 16.18 -22.11 -6.83
N PRO A 18 14.85 -22.05 -6.65
CA PRO A 18 14.15 -20.80 -6.84
C PRO A 18 14.79 -19.79 -5.90
N CYS A 19 15.23 -18.68 -6.47
CA CYS A 19 15.57 -17.47 -5.72
C CYS A 19 14.49 -17.30 -4.64
N THR A 20 14.87 -17.30 -3.39
CA THR A 20 13.98 -17.03 -2.27
C THR A 20 13.24 -15.74 -2.59
N ALA A 21 11.98 -15.85 -3.01
CA ALA A 21 11.15 -14.71 -3.31
C ALA A 21 11.12 -13.85 -2.03
N MET A 22 11.79 -12.71 -2.07
CA MET A 22 11.80 -11.79 -0.94
C MET A 22 10.35 -11.36 -0.72
N LYS A 23 9.87 -11.49 0.51
CA LYS A 23 8.54 -11.02 0.88
C LYS A 23 8.42 -9.54 0.47
N PRO A 24 7.38 -9.14 -0.26
CA PRO A 24 7.22 -7.74 -0.65
C PRO A 24 7.17 -6.83 0.58
N ARG A 25 7.71 -5.64 0.45
CA ARG A 25 7.51 -4.59 1.45
C ARG A 25 6.04 -4.20 1.47
N ILE A 26 5.46 -4.09 2.64
CA ILE A 26 4.09 -3.60 2.79
C ILE A 26 4.16 -2.13 3.21
N SER A 27 3.73 -1.26 2.31
CA SER A 27 3.69 0.18 2.53
C SER A 27 2.26 0.69 2.60
N LEU A 28 2.05 1.71 3.39
CA LEU A 28 0.77 2.38 3.51
C LEU A 28 0.92 3.82 3.03
N ILE A 29 -0.01 4.29 2.22
CA ILE A 29 -0.03 5.66 1.71
C ILE A 29 -1.36 6.33 2.04
N VAL A 30 -1.31 7.52 2.63
CA VAL A 30 -2.49 8.27 3.08
C VAL A 30 -2.23 9.77 3.09
N ALA A 31 -3.24 10.56 2.73
CA ALA A 31 -3.32 11.97 3.10
C ALA A 31 -4.27 12.10 4.30
N MET A 32 -3.85 12.81 5.35
CA MET A 32 -4.65 13.01 6.55
C MET A 32 -4.48 14.43 7.12
N ALA A 33 -5.55 14.95 7.70
CA ALA A 33 -5.53 16.20 8.45
C ALA A 33 -4.86 16.03 9.83
N LYS A 34 -4.54 17.12 10.53
CA LYS A 34 -3.97 17.09 11.90
C LYS A 34 -4.79 16.26 12.88
N ASN A 35 -6.11 16.31 12.77
CA ASN A 35 -7.04 15.50 13.56
C ASN A 35 -7.27 14.10 12.99
N ARG A 36 -6.40 13.64 12.07
CA ARG A 36 -6.42 12.33 11.42
C ARG A 36 -7.64 12.07 10.53
N THR A 37 -8.42 13.09 10.17
CA THR A 37 -9.47 12.97 9.16
C THR A 37 -8.84 12.60 7.82
N ILE A 38 -9.39 11.58 7.13
CA ILE A 38 -8.97 11.10 5.82
C ILE A 38 -10.10 11.15 4.79
N GLY A 39 -11.29 11.54 5.20
CA GLY A 39 -12.44 11.63 4.30
C GLY A 39 -13.71 12.10 4.96
N VAL A 40 -14.59 12.60 4.10
CA VAL A 40 -15.96 12.99 4.43
C VAL A 40 -16.89 12.47 3.32
N ASN A 41 -17.89 11.68 3.68
CA ASN A 41 -18.90 11.15 2.74
C ASN A 41 -18.28 10.50 1.48
N ASN A 42 -17.27 9.64 1.66
CA ASN A 42 -16.49 8.98 0.61
C ASN A 42 -15.73 9.92 -0.34
N SER A 43 -15.40 11.13 0.08
CA SER A 43 -14.61 12.10 -0.68
C SER A 43 -13.49 12.67 0.16
N LEU A 44 -12.41 13.13 -0.49
CA LEU A 44 -11.37 13.89 0.20
C LEU A 44 -11.88 15.31 0.46
N PRO A 45 -11.77 15.83 1.71
CA PRO A 45 -12.28 17.17 2.07
C PRO A 45 -11.39 18.31 1.59
N TRP A 46 -10.24 18.02 0.97
CA TRP A 46 -9.30 18.99 0.39
C TRP A 46 -8.98 18.65 -1.06
N ARG A 47 -8.41 19.64 -1.75
CA ARG A 47 -7.89 19.45 -3.10
C ARG A 47 -6.40 19.79 -3.11
N CYS A 48 -5.56 18.76 -3.27
CA CYS A 48 -4.10 18.86 -3.32
C CYS A 48 -3.56 18.12 -4.56
N PRO A 49 -3.40 18.81 -5.70
CA PRO A 49 -2.89 18.18 -6.93
C PRO A 49 -1.50 17.59 -6.78
N GLU A 50 -0.64 18.19 -5.96
CA GLU A 50 0.72 17.68 -5.71
C GLU A 50 0.68 16.35 -4.94
N ASP A 51 -0.26 16.17 -4.01
CA ASP A 51 -0.50 14.90 -3.34
C ASP A 51 -0.89 13.80 -4.33
N LEU A 52 -1.78 14.10 -5.27
CA LEU A 52 -2.15 13.15 -6.33
C LEU A 52 -0.98 12.77 -7.23
N LYS A 53 -0.08 13.71 -7.55
CA LYS A 53 1.15 13.43 -8.30
C LYS A 53 2.10 12.56 -7.47
N HIS A 54 2.26 12.88 -6.20
CA HIS A 54 3.09 12.11 -5.26
C HIS A 54 2.56 10.69 -5.08
N PHE A 55 1.27 10.53 -4.84
CA PHE A 55 0.59 9.23 -4.82
C PHE A 55 0.83 8.43 -6.09
N LYS A 56 0.66 9.07 -7.27
CA LYS A 56 0.89 8.42 -8.55
C LYS A 56 2.34 7.98 -8.71
N SER A 57 3.32 8.80 -8.34
CA SER A 57 4.74 8.48 -8.50
C SER A 57 5.18 7.29 -7.64
N LEU A 58 4.66 7.18 -6.41
CA LEU A 58 4.97 6.10 -5.50
C LEU A 58 4.31 4.77 -5.89
N THR A 59 3.06 4.82 -6.35
CA THR A 59 2.27 3.60 -6.60
C THR A 59 2.39 3.06 -8.03
N MET A 60 3.08 3.77 -8.94
CA MET A 60 3.20 3.38 -10.34
C MET A 60 3.95 2.06 -10.50
N GLY A 61 3.35 1.11 -11.20
CA GLY A 61 3.89 -0.23 -11.42
C GLY A 61 3.52 -1.25 -10.35
N HIS A 62 2.97 -0.81 -9.22
CA HIS A 62 2.73 -1.64 -8.03
C HIS A 62 1.27 -2.06 -7.86
N HIS A 63 1.08 -3.03 -6.98
CA HIS A 63 -0.23 -3.43 -6.48
C HIS A 63 -0.73 -2.43 -5.42
N MET A 64 -2.01 -2.06 -5.55
CA MET A 64 -2.71 -1.22 -4.58
C MET A 64 -3.86 -2.00 -3.96
N ILE A 65 -3.83 -2.16 -2.64
CA ILE A 65 -4.88 -2.81 -1.87
C ILE A 65 -5.79 -1.75 -1.25
N MET A 66 -7.09 -1.84 -1.50
CA MET A 66 -8.08 -0.90 -0.98
C MET A 66 -9.41 -1.59 -0.64
N GLY A 67 -10.16 -1.01 0.26
CA GLY A 67 -11.53 -1.43 0.52
C GLY A 67 -12.49 -1.02 -0.60
N ARG A 68 -13.63 -1.73 -0.72
CA ARG A 68 -14.64 -1.48 -1.74
C ARG A 68 -15.10 -0.01 -1.80
N LYS A 69 -15.39 0.62 -0.64
CA LYS A 69 -15.84 2.03 -0.60
C LYS A 69 -14.79 3.00 -1.16
N THR A 70 -13.51 2.73 -0.92
CA THR A 70 -12.41 3.52 -1.48
C THR A 70 -12.34 3.36 -2.99
N TYR A 71 -12.49 2.14 -3.49
CA TYR A 71 -12.57 1.90 -4.93
C TYR A 71 -13.76 2.64 -5.57
N GLU A 72 -14.93 2.58 -4.96
CA GLU A 72 -16.14 3.29 -5.43
C GLU A 72 -15.94 4.82 -5.48
N SER A 73 -15.19 5.38 -4.51
CA SER A 73 -14.81 6.80 -4.50
C SER A 73 -13.86 7.17 -5.67
N ILE A 74 -12.94 6.28 -6.02
CA ILE A 74 -12.03 6.45 -7.16
C ILE A 74 -12.75 6.23 -8.49
N GLY A 75 -13.70 5.27 -8.51
CA GLY A 75 -14.62 4.99 -9.60
C GLY A 75 -14.09 4.15 -10.76
N LYS A 76 -12.78 3.88 -10.81
CA LYS A 76 -12.13 3.07 -11.87
C LYS A 76 -10.75 2.54 -11.42
N PRO A 77 -10.27 1.46 -12.06
CA PRO A 77 -8.87 1.05 -11.89
C PRO A 77 -7.92 2.18 -12.34
N LEU A 78 -6.84 2.38 -11.59
CA LEU A 78 -5.86 3.41 -11.91
C LEU A 78 -4.83 2.88 -12.93
N PRO A 79 -4.60 3.57 -14.05
CA PRO A 79 -3.68 3.11 -15.09
C PRO A 79 -2.24 2.89 -14.57
N GLY A 80 -1.59 1.82 -15.04
CA GLY A 80 -0.22 1.46 -14.68
C GLY A 80 -0.05 0.92 -13.27
N ARG A 81 -1.13 0.49 -12.62
CA ARG A 81 -1.16 -0.12 -11.28
C ARG A 81 -2.12 -1.28 -11.27
N ILE A 82 -1.89 -2.25 -10.40
CA ILE A 82 -2.79 -3.39 -10.23
C ILE A 82 -3.66 -3.12 -9.01
N THR A 83 -4.97 -3.09 -9.21
CA THR A 83 -5.93 -2.79 -8.14
C THR A 83 -6.46 -4.07 -7.52
N VAL A 84 -6.30 -4.21 -6.19
CA VAL A 84 -6.86 -5.28 -5.38
C VAL A 84 -7.92 -4.68 -4.45
N VAL A 85 -9.15 -5.14 -4.58
CA VAL A 85 -10.28 -4.63 -3.79
C VAL A 85 -10.68 -5.65 -2.73
N VAL A 86 -10.61 -5.24 -1.46
CA VAL A 86 -11.04 -6.05 -0.32
C VAL A 86 -12.53 -5.84 -0.08
N SER A 87 -13.30 -6.93 -0.07
CA SER A 87 -14.75 -6.91 0.16
C SER A 87 -15.24 -8.23 0.73
N HIS A 88 -16.13 -8.17 1.71
CA HIS A 88 -16.83 -9.36 2.24
C HIS A 88 -17.93 -9.89 1.30
N ASN A 89 -18.31 -9.12 0.26
CA ASN A 89 -19.28 -9.59 -0.74
C ASN A 89 -18.62 -10.59 -1.69
N LEU A 90 -18.99 -11.86 -1.57
CA LEU A 90 -18.45 -12.98 -2.36
C LEU A 90 -18.84 -12.90 -3.84
N GLU A 91 -19.92 -12.23 -4.16
CA GLU A 91 -20.41 -12.08 -5.54
C GLU A 91 -19.83 -10.84 -6.24
N LEU A 92 -19.01 -10.03 -5.54
CA LEU A 92 -18.45 -8.82 -6.12
C LEU A 92 -17.49 -9.16 -7.26
N LYS A 93 -17.74 -8.56 -8.43
CA LYS A 93 -16.87 -8.64 -9.60
C LYS A 93 -16.64 -7.23 -10.13
N ILE A 94 -15.39 -6.87 -10.32
CA ILE A 94 -15.00 -5.57 -10.88
C ILE A 94 -14.02 -5.82 -12.01
N ALA A 95 -14.37 -5.40 -13.22
CA ALA A 95 -13.50 -5.56 -14.38
C ALA A 95 -12.16 -4.84 -14.17
N GLY A 96 -11.05 -5.54 -14.42
CA GLY A 96 -9.71 -4.99 -14.26
C GLY A 96 -9.20 -4.89 -12.81
N CYS A 97 -9.91 -5.50 -11.85
CA CYS A 97 -9.47 -5.57 -10.45
C CYS A 97 -9.39 -7.02 -9.97
N ILE A 98 -8.48 -7.27 -9.06
CA ILE A 98 -8.44 -8.50 -8.27
C ILE A 98 -9.37 -8.29 -7.08
N ILE A 99 -10.24 -9.26 -6.78
CA ILE A 99 -11.12 -9.22 -5.60
C ILE A 99 -10.55 -10.17 -4.54
N ALA A 100 -10.41 -9.67 -3.33
CA ALA A 100 -10.01 -10.44 -2.16
C ALA A 100 -11.05 -10.29 -1.06
N HIS A 101 -11.24 -11.33 -0.24
CA HIS A 101 -12.27 -11.34 0.82
C HIS A 101 -11.67 -11.08 2.21
N SER A 102 -10.36 -10.97 2.30
CA SER A 102 -9.63 -10.52 3.49
C SER A 102 -8.36 -9.77 3.09
N LEU A 103 -7.75 -9.06 4.04
CA LEU A 103 -6.47 -8.37 3.82
C LEU A 103 -5.34 -9.38 3.53
N GLU A 104 -5.35 -10.52 4.22
CA GLU A 104 -4.35 -11.59 4.01
C GLU A 104 -4.43 -12.15 2.59
N GLN A 105 -5.64 -12.40 2.08
CA GLN A 105 -5.84 -12.83 0.69
C GLN A 105 -5.36 -11.76 -0.30
N ALA A 106 -5.63 -10.49 -0.01
CA ALA A 106 -5.18 -9.38 -0.85
C ALA A 106 -3.66 -9.31 -0.91
N ILE A 107 -2.96 -9.44 0.23
CA ILE A 107 -1.50 -9.47 0.30
C ILE A 107 -0.94 -10.69 -0.43
N ALA A 108 -1.56 -11.87 -0.25
CA ALA A 108 -1.14 -13.10 -0.92
C ALA A 108 -1.25 -13.03 -2.45
N ALA A 109 -2.17 -12.23 -2.97
CA ALA A 109 -2.32 -11.99 -4.42
C ALA A 109 -1.24 -11.05 -4.99
N CYS A 110 -0.39 -10.44 -4.16
CA CYS A 110 0.60 -9.43 -4.55
C CYS A 110 2.06 -9.89 -4.31
N LEU A 111 2.31 -11.19 -4.02
CA LEU A 111 3.64 -11.67 -3.60
C LEU A 111 4.74 -11.56 -4.66
N GLU A 112 4.39 -11.32 -5.92
CA GLU A 112 5.35 -11.13 -7.02
C GLU A 112 5.84 -9.66 -7.12
N ASP A 113 5.24 -8.75 -6.36
CA ASP A 113 5.64 -7.34 -6.29
C ASP A 113 6.78 -7.17 -5.26
N ASP A 114 7.62 -6.17 -5.44
CA ASP A 114 8.67 -5.81 -4.48
C ASP A 114 8.15 -4.87 -3.38
N GLU A 115 7.12 -4.06 -3.71
CA GLU A 115 6.43 -3.18 -2.75
C GLU A 115 4.93 -3.11 -3.07
N ILE A 116 4.08 -3.39 -2.10
CA ILE A 116 2.63 -3.29 -2.21
C ILE A 116 2.11 -2.11 -1.37
N PHE A 117 1.10 -1.41 -1.89
CA PHE A 117 0.56 -0.21 -1.25
C PHE A 117 -0.84 -0.43 -0.70
N ILE A 118 -1.01 -0.22 0.61
CA ILE A 118 -2.31 -0.12 1.25
C ILE A 118 -2.80 1.33 1.09
N VAL A 119 -3.91 1.53 0.39
CA VAL A 119 -4.39 2.87 0.00
C VAL A 119 -5.74 3.26 0.62
N GLY A 120 -6.25 2.43 1.54
CA GLY A 120 -7.41 2.75 2.35
C GLY A 120 -8.63 1.86 2.14
N GLY A 121 -9.80 2.18 2.73
CA GLY A 121 -10.09 3.21 3.73
C GLY A 121 -9.76 2.86 5.17
N ALA A 122 -10.39 3.55 6.11
CA ALA A 122 -10.10 3.51 7.53
C ALA A 122 -10.02 2.07 8.10
N GLU A 123 -10.95 1.20 7.75
CA GLU A 123 -10.98 -0.20 8.20
C GLU A 123 -9.78 -1.00 7.68
N VAL A 124 -9.40 -0.81 6.39
CA VAL A 124 -8.25 -1.49 5.78
C VAL A 124 -6.95 -0.97 6.39
N TYR A 125 -6.84 0.34 6.63
CA TYR A 125 -5.70 0.91 7.34
C TYR A 125 -5.56 0.32 8.75
N ALA A 126 -6.65 0.25 9.53
CA ALA A 126 -6.61 -0.28 10.87
C ALA A 126 -6.14 -1.75 10.91
N GLN A 127 -6.61 -2.59 9.99
CA GLN A 127 -6.17 -3.98 9.86
C GLN A 127 -4.70 -4.09 9.42
N ALA A 128 -4.25 -3.21 8.51
CA ALA A 128 -2.93 -3.27 7.93
C ALA A 128 -1.83 -2.76 8.87
N MET A 129 -2.14 -1.90 9.85
CA MET A 129 -1.13 -1.24 10.69
C MET A 129 -0.13 -2.19 11.36
N ALA A 130 -0.54 -3.41 11.73
CA ALA A 130 0.36 -4.40 12.32
C ALA A 130 1.33 -5.05 11.30
N LEU A 131 1.01 -4.98 10.01
CA LEU A 131 1.71 -5.66 8.93
C LEU A 131 2.61 -4.75 8.10
N VAL A 132 2.41 -3.42 8.22
CA VAL A 132 3.06 -2.41 7.39
C VAL A 132 4.48 -2.13 7.86
N ASP A 133 5.42 -2.03 6.92
CA ASP A 133 6.83 -1.73 7.16
C ASP A 133 7.13 -0.23 7.03
N LYS A 134 6.33 0.48 6.20
CA LYS A 134 6.57 1.87 5.84
C LYS A 134 5.27 2.66 5.70
N LEU A 135 5.25 3.91 6.19
CA LEU A 135 4.14 4.83 6.01
C LEU A 135 4.57 6.01 5.15
N TYR A 136 3.81 6.31 4.11
CA TYR A 136 3.89 7.54 3.34
C TYR A 136 2.66 8.38 3.69
N ILE A 137 2.88 9.45 4.44
CA ILE A 137 1.80 10.29 4.96
C ILE A 137 1.91 11.70 4.39
N THR A 138 0.84 12.17 3.75
CA THR A 138 0.68 13.58 3.45
C THR A 138 -0.09 14.21 4.61
N GLU A 139 0.63 14.93 5.47
CA GLU A 139 0.07 15.62 6.63
C GLU A 139 -0.47 16.99 6.22
N ILE A 140 -1.76 17.12 6.09
CA ILE A 140 -2.45 18.42 5.90
C ILE A 140 -2.41 19.19 7.22
N GLN A 141 -1.87 20.42 7.20
CA GLN A 141 -1.57 21.19 8.39
C GLN A 141 -2.79 21.93 8.99
N GLU A 142 -3.97 21.36 8.80
CA GLU A 142 -5.25 21.88 9.28
C GLU A 142 -6.05 20.76 9.96
N ASN A 143 -6.98 21.16 10.83
CA ASN A 143 -8.04 20.28 11.32
C ASN A 143 -9.20 20.35 10.33
N VAL A 144 -9.70 19.20 9.91
CA VAL A 144 -10.77 19.12 8.93
C VAL A 144 -11.87 18.21 9.46
N GLU A 145 -13.11 18.66 9.38
CA GLU A 145 -14.25 17.82 9.74
C GLU A 145 -14.40 16.66 8.76
N GLY A 146 -14.76 15.48 9.28
CA GLY A 146 -14.97 14.30 8.47
C GLY A 146 -15.46 13.12 9.30
N ASN A 147 -15.85 12.07 8.60
CA ASN A 147 -16.42 10.85 9.21
C ASN A 147 -15.54 9.60 9.02
N ALA A 148 -14.40 9.75 8.36
CA ALA A 148 -13.40 8.71 8.23
C ALA A 148 -12.06 9.20 8.80
N HIS A 149 -11.43 8.40 9.65
CA HIS A 149 -10.21 8.78 10.34
C HIS A 149 -9.13 7.70 10.17
N PHE A 150 -7.89 8.15 10.09
CA PHE A 150 -6.72 7.28 10.12
C PHE A 150 -6.55 6.69 11.53
N PRO A 151 -6.15 5.42 11.68
CA PRO A 151 -5.87 4.83 12.98
C PRO A 151 -4.80 5.62 13.75
N GLN A 152 -4.89 5.57 15.06
CA GLN A 152 -3.88 6.19 15.90
C GLN A 152 -2.59 5.36 15.82
N PHE A 153 -1.45 6.03 15.69
CA PHE A 153 -0.13 5.41 15.72
C PHE A 153 0.81 6.24 16.61
N THR A 154 1.84 5.63 17.13
CA THR A 154 2.77 6.26 18.07
C THR A 154 4.17 6.33 17.49
N LEU A 155 4.90 7.41 17.76
CA LEU A 155 6.29 7.58 17.34
C LEU A 155 7.26 6.62 18.08
N ASN A 156 6.78 5.88 19.06
CA ASN A 156 7.58 4.81 19.68
C ASN A 156 7.75 3.59 18.75
N GLU A 157 6.78 3.36 17.87
CA GLU A 157 6.80 2.26 16.90
C GLU A 157 7.28 2.71 15.51
N TRP A 158 7.22 4.00 15.24
CA TRP A 158 7.51 4.58 13.94
C TRP A 158 8.59 5.65 14.03
N ARG A 159 9.61 5.52 13.19
CA ARG A 159 10.69 6.50 13.06
C ARG A 159 10.47 7.35 11.81
N GLU A 160 10.44 8.66 11.96
CA GLU A 160 10.44 9.58 10.83
C GLU A 160 11.76 9.46 10.07
N GLU A 161 11.70 9.12 8.79
CA GLU A 161 12.84 9.04 7.87
C GLU A 161 13.05 10.36 7.14
N SER A 162 11.96 10.96 6.68
CA SER A 162 12.03 12.21 5.92
C SER A 162 10.77 13.04 6.10
N ARG A 163 10.93 14.36 6.00
CA ARG A 163 9.84 15.33 6.02
C ARG A 163 10.10 16.43 5.01
N LEU A 164 9.21 16.57 4.05
CA LEU A 164 9.25 17.61 3.03
C LEU A 164 8.05 18.54 3.15
N LYS A 165 8.28 19.75 3.66
CA LYS A 165 7.24 20.78 3.82
C LYS A 165 6.89 21.41 2.48
N ARG A 166 5.61 21.61 2.23
CA ARG A 166 5.04 22.19 1.01
C ARG A 166 3.88 23.10 1.34
N SER A 167 3.60 24.01 0.43
CA SER A 167 2.40 24.83 0.45
C SER A 167 1.88 25.03 -0.98
N GLN A 168 0.59 25.11 -1.14
CA GLN A 168 -0.06 25.57 -2.36
C GLN A 168 -0.84 26.84 -2.08
N LEU A 169 -0.93 27.74 -3.07
CA LEU A 169 -1.67 28.99 -2.96
C LEU A 169 -3.05 28.88 -3.63
N GLU A 170 -3.17 28.02 -4.65
CA GLU A 170 -4.39 27.81 -5.41
C GLU A 170 -4.74 26.31 -5.49
N PRO A 171 -6.04 25.92 -5.53
CA PRO A 171 -7.23 26.79 -5.46
C PRO A 171 -7.53 27.34 -4.06
N LEU A 172 -6.87 26.83 -3.03
CA LEU A 172 -6.95 27.29 -1.62
C LEU A 172 -5.55 27.21 -1.03
N LEU A 173 -5.23 28.17 -0.16
CA LEU A 173 -4.01 28.10 0.63
C LEU A 173 -4.04 26.82 1.48
N LEU A 174 -3.06 25.95 1.27
CA LEU A 174 -2.95 24.69 2.00
C LEU A 174 -1.49 24.40 2.30
N GLU A 175 -1.15 24.28 3.57
CA GLU A 175 0.16 23.76 4.00
C GLU A 175 0.05 22.26 4.23
N TYR A 176 1.01 21.51 3.71
CA TYR A 176 1.07 20.06 3.88
C TYR A 176 2.51 19.58 3.87
N HIS A 177 2.75 18.43 4.52
CA HIS A 177 4.07 17.82 4.55
C HIS A 177 4.00 16.41 3.99
N PHE A 178 4.92 16.06 3.09
CA PHE A 178 5.17 14.67 2.75
C PHE A 178 6.10 14.09 3.78
N VAL A 179 5.64 13.10 4.53
CA VAL A 179 6.39 12.47 5.60
C VAL A 179 6.48 10.98 5.37
N THR A 180 7.66 10.45 5.52
CA THR A 180 7.91 9.02 5.45
C THR A 180 8.32 8.51 6.82
N TYR A 181 7.67 7.43 7.26
CA TYR A 181 8.02 6.72 8.49
C TYR A 181 8.41 5.28 8.18
N HIS A 182 9.42 4.79 8.85
CA HIS A 182 9.74 3.36 8.93
C HIS A 182 9.33 2.80 10.28
N ARG A 183 8.93 1.53 10.28
CA ARG A 183 8.73 0.82 11.53
C ARG A 183 10.07 0.75 12.26
N GLY A 184 10.12 1.25 13.50
CA GLY A 184 11.28 1.14 14.37
C GLY A 184 11.52 -0.32 14.79
N PRO A 185 12.72 -0.69 15.27
CA PRO A 185 12.93 -1.99 15.87
C PRO A 185 11.98 -2.11 17.06
N MET A 186 11.22 -3.21 17.12
CA MET A 186 10.49 -3.54 18.33
C MET A 186 11.50 -3.52 19.48
N LYS A 187 11.26 -2.68 20.51
CA LYS A 187 12.03 -2.77 21.73
C LYS A 187 11.79 -4.17 22.27
N THR A 188 12.76 -5.06 22.14
CA THR A 188 12.80 -6.28 22.93
C THR A 188 12.88 -5.80 24.38
N GLU A 189 11.76 -5.87 25.10
CA GLU A 189 11.77 -5.75 26.53
C GLU A 189 12.66 -6.89 27.05
N THR A 190 13.87 -6.53 27.46
CA THR A 190 14.75 -7.43 28.20
C THR A 190 14.14 -7.52 29.61
N PHE A 191 13.47 -8.64 29.89
CA PHE A 191 13.06 -9.02 31.23
C PHE A 191 14.28 -9.50 32.03
#